data_d6a5532a5d36faeb15cda22f433aed51
#
_entry.id   d6a5532a5d36faeb15cda22f433aed51
#
_cell.length_a   1.000
_cell.length_b   1.000
_cell.length_c   1.000
_cell.angle_alpha   90.00
_cell.angle_beta   90.00
_cell.angle_gamma   90.00
#
_symmetry.space_group_name_H-M   'P 1'
#
loop_
_entity.id
_entity.type
_entity.pdbx_description
1 polymer ?
#
loop_
_entity_poly.entity_id
_entity_poly.type
_entity_poly.pdbx_seq_one_letter_code
_entity_poly.pdbx_strand_id
1 'polypeptide(L)'
;MRRWAKLASASFVLWALGCPGPTPRVGPTPAGEPELRIAIAVSGANASIGSTESGELFVSEAVSGVPVGSVPPGVRWVVVPDSSDPTRLRLIRPTPDTTRGTALRGITVVNVTENRFVVANGRRYRGRITITSGRGGLTVVNRVGIESYIAGVVGPEIGGRRPEEMDAVLAQAVVSRTFALKNRGRWEAFGFDAYADTRDQVYLGVAVETSQAWDAVRRTAGQVLEYNGEVIDAYFHSTCGFSTAGVEEAFATTRTRPYLRPVSDERSSGHYYCDISPRFRWREEWDGPKLRAILSRTLSTVMPISGDGLPRITDVAVSRTTRSGRVGELRIVFERGDIRIPGSDVRAVLRPDADRILSSAAFQLVVTKGAGGEVERLVAAGAGSGHGVGMCQWGAIGRARAGQDFRKILTTYFPGTKLEKLY
;
A
#
# COMPACT_ATOMS: atom_id res chain seq x y z
N MET A 1 -9.14 -18.35 -11.75
CA MET A 1 -7.74 -17.88 -11.67
C MET A 1 -7.38 -17.17 -12.97
N ARG A 2 -7.70 -15.90 -13.15
CA ARG A 2 -7.35 -15.13 -14.36
C ARG A 2 -6.99 -13.70 -13.99
N ARG A 3 -5.74 -13.34 -14.32
CA ARG A 3 -5.18 -12.03 -14.70
C ARG A 3 -5.62 -10.77 -13.91
N TRP A 4 -4.95 -10.50 -12.82
CA TRP A 4 -4.79 -9.17 -12.24
C TRP A 4 -3.33 -8.72 -12.43
N ALA A 5 -2.95 -8.45 -13.65
CA ALA A 5 -1.67 -7.82 -13.95
C ALA A 5 -1.92 -6.68 -14.94
N LYS A 6 -1.53 -5.51 -14.52
CA LYS A 6 -1.49 -4.21 -15.21
C LYS A 6 -2.67 -3.29 -14.90
N LEU A 7 -2.40 -2.37 -13.98
CA LEU A 7 -2.67 -0.93 -14.03
C LEU A 7 -2.10 -0.29 -12.76
N ALA A 8 -0.80 -0.03 -12.75
CA ALA A 8 -0.18 0.88 -11.80
C ALA A 8 -0.24 2.28 -12.39
N SER A 9 -1.22 3.07 -11.99
CA SER A 9 -1.23 4.50 -12.27
C SER A 9 -0.46 5.22 -11.17
N ALA A 10 0.67 5.78 -11.56
CA ALA A 10 1.51 6.64 -10.74
C ALA A 10 0.80 7.98 -10.51
N SER A 11 0.24 8.17 -9.33
CA SER A 11 -0.11 9.50 -8.86
C SER A 11 1.18 10.19 -8.40
N PHE A 12 1.73 11.07 -9.24
CA PHE A 12 2.82 11.95 -8.89
C PHE A 12 2.34 12.94 -7.81
N VAL A 13 2.74 12.72 -6.57
CA VAL A 13 2.72 13.74 -5.53
C VAL A 13 4.03 14.49 -5.64
N LEU A 14 3.99 15.75 -6.09
CA LEU A 14 5.12 16.68 -6.01
C LEU A 14 5.49 16.89 -4.52
N TRP A 15 6.59 16.30 -4.11
CA TRP A 15 7.23 16.57 -2.82
C TRP A 15 8.20 17.75 -2.99
N ALA A 16 8.04 18.76 -2.16
CA ALA A 16 9.05 19.78 -1.96
C ALA A 16 10.36 19.08 -1.51
N LEU A 17 11.43 19.29 -2.26
CA LEU A 17 12.79 18.85 -1.95
C LEU A 17 13.28 19.60 -0.69
N GLY A 18 12.94 19.08 0.48
CA GLY A 18 13.65 19.39 1.71
C GLY A 18 14.96 18.60 1.72
N CYS A 19 16.08 19.25 2.06
CA CYS A 19 17.35 18.57 2.26
C CYS A 19 17.18 17.38 3.19
N PRO A 20 17.64 16.17 2.83
CA PRO A 20 17.56 15.02 3.73
C PRO A 20 18.41 15.31 4.97
N GLY A 21 17.75 15.38 6.13
CA GLY A 21 18.44 15.42 7.41
C GLY A 21 19.33 14.17 7.60
N PRO A 22 20.27 14.19 8.57
CA PRO A 22 21.13 13.04 8.81
C PRO A 22 20.28 11.80 9.10
N THR A 23 20.54 10.71 8.36
CA THR A 23 19.86 9.43 8.55
C THR A 23 20.11 8.93 9.98
N PRO A 24 19.05 8.56 10.72
CA PRO A 24 19.20 8.07 12.09
C PRO A 24 20.10 6.83 12.14
N ARG A 25 21.06 6.79 13.08
CA ARG A 25 21.83 5.58 13.36
C ARG A 25 20.88 4.56 14.01
N VAL A 26 20.75 3.39 13.39
CA VAL A 26 20.02 2.26 13.96
C VAL A 26 20.97 1.43 14.77
N GLY A 27 20.57 1.08 15.99
CA GLY A 27 21.29 0.10 16.81
C GLY A 27 21.25 -1.31 16.19
N PRO A 28 21.97 -2.27 16.78
CA PRO A 28 21.92 -3.67 16.35
C PRO A 28 20.47 -4.19 16.38
N THR A 29 20.14 -5.07 15.43
CA THR A 29 18.84 -5.75 15.36
C THR A 29 18.59 -6.52 16.67
N PRO A 30 17.46 -6.31 17.37
CA PRO A 30 17.14 -7.05 18.58
C PRO A 30 17.12 -8.56 18.33
N ALA A 31 17.57 -9.35 19.29
CA ALA A 31 17.48 -10.81 19.22
C ALA A 31 16.01 -11.22 19.10
N GLY A 32 15.70 -12.07 18.11
CA GLY A 32 14.33 -12.53 17.85
C GLY A 32 13.50 -11.63 16.94
N GLU A 33 14.02 -10.48 16.46
CA GLU A 33 13.35 -9.64 15.49
C GLU A 33 13.10 -10.39 14.17
N PRO A 34 11.85 -10.50 13.68
CA PRO A 34 11.56 -11.15 12.42
C PRO A 34 12.15 -10.40 11.20
N GLU A 35 12.72 -11.16 10.27
CA GLU A 35 13.08 -10.63 8.94
C GLU A 35 11.88 -10.74 8.01
N LEU A 36 11.67 -9.72 7.17
CA LEU A 36 10.68 -9.67 6.09
C LEU A 36 11.38 -9.66 4.73
N ARG A 37 10.70 -10.23 3.74
CA ARG A 37 11.09 -10.24 2.32
C ARG A 37 10.13 -9.33 1.56
N ILE A 38 10.62 -8.16 1.14
CA ILE A 38 9.80 -7.13 0.50
C ILE A 38 10.15 -7.02 -0.98
N ALA A 39 9.22 -7.33 -1.87
CA ALA A 39 9.40 -7.19 -3.31
C ALA A 39 9.41 -5.69 -3.68
N ILE A 40 10.58 -5.14 -3.97
CA ILE A 40 10.78 -3.74 -4.39
C ILE A 40 10.70 -3.56 -5.90
N ALA A 41 10.83 -4.64 -6.67
CA ALA A 41 10.51 -4.70 -8.09
C ALA A 41 10.16 -6.14 -8.48
N VAL A 42 9.21 -6.28 -9.40
CA VAL A 42 8.80 -7.57 -10.00
C VAL A 42 8.67 -7.41 -11.51
N SER A 43 8.93 -8.48 -12.25
CA SER A 43 8.86 -8.51 -13.73
C SER A 43 9.74 -7.45 -14.39
N GLY A 44 10.88 -7.12 -13.78
CA GLY A 44 11.82 -6.13 -14.29
C GLY A 44 12.63 -6.68 -15.47
N ALA A 45 12.81 -5.85 -16.51
CA ALA A 45 13.72 -6.17 -17.61
C ALA A 45 15.19 -6.11 -17.18
N ASN A 46 15.51 -5.29 -16.19
CA ASN A 46 16.82 -5.16 -15.56
C ASN A 46 16.69 -4.69 -14.12
N ALA A 47 17.79 -4.81 -13.38
CA ALA A 47 17.97 -4.20 -12.07
C ALA A 47 19.38 -3.64 -11.96
N SER A 48 19.63 -2.74 -11.02
CA SER A 48 20.97 -2.22 -10.76
C SER A 48 21.34 -2.30 -9.28
N ILE A 49 22.63 -2.53 -9.00
CA ILE A 49 23.19 -2.56 -7.66
C ILE A 49 24.42 -1.63 -7.61
N GLY A 50 24.57 -0.94 -6.47
CA GLY A 50 25.65 0.06 -6.27
C GLY A 50 25.33 1.43 -6.89
N SER A 51 26.06 2.44 -6.44
CA SER A 51 26.01 3.82 -6.92
C SER A 51 27.19 4.62 -6.38
N THR A 52 27.28 5.90 -6.75
CA THR A 52 28.26 6.85 -6.18
C THR A 52 28.10 7.05 -4.67
N GLU A 53 26.92 6.75 -4.11
CA GLU A 53 26.63 6.90 -2.67
C GLU A 53 26.79 5.58 -1.90
N SER A 54 26.99 4.45 -2.57
CA SER A 54 27.19 3.17 -1.88
C SER A 54 28.67 3.03 -1.44
N GLY A 55 28.87 2.44 -0.26
CA GLY A 55 30.15 1.80 0.08
C GLY A 55 30.37 0.56 -0.80
N GLU A 56 31.37 -0.23 -0.48
CA GLU A 56 31.63 -1.51 -1.13
C GLU A 56 30.46 -2.49 -0.86
N LEU A 57 29.96 -3.15 -1.90
CA LEU A 57 28.93 -4.16 -1.80
C LEU A 57 29.50 -5.53 -2.15
N PHE A 58 29.29 -6.51 -1.29
CA PHE A 58 29.63 -7.90 -1.54
C PHE A 58 28.47 -8.60 -2.23
N VAL A 59 28.78 -9.36 -3.29
CA VAL A 59 27.81 -10.11 -4.10
C VAL A 59 28.15 -11.59 -4.02
N SER A 60 27.15 -12.40 -3.65
CA SER A 60 27.24 -13.86 -3.65
C SER A 60 26.09 -14.46 -4.49
N GLU A 61 26.27 -15.69 -4.92
CA GLU A 61 25.16 -16.47 -5.51
C GLU A 61 24.13 -16.76 -4.43
N ALA A 62 22.83 -16.58 -4.76
CA ALA A 62 21.77 -16.54 -3.75
C ALA A 62 21.49 -17.88 -3.06
N VAL A 63 21.74 -19.00 -3.74
CA VAL A 63 21.44 -20.36 -3.24
C VAL A 63 22.67 -20.97 -2.56
N SER A 64 23.82 -20.93 -3.23
CA SER A 64 25.06 -21.56 -2.75
C SER A 64 25.87 -20.69 -1.79
N GLY A 65 25.63 -19.38 -1.79
CA GLY A 65 26.47 -18.42 -1.05
C GLY A 65 27.85 -18.18 -1.65
N VAL A 66 28.20 -18.83 -2.77
CA VAL A 66 29.51 -18.70 -3.40
C VAL A 66 29.77 -17.24 -3.80
N PRO A 67 30.95 -16.67 -3.42
CA PRO A 67 31.31 -15.33 -3.83
C PRO A 67 31.28 -15.12 -5.34
N VAL A 68 30.64 -14.04 -5.79
CA VAL A 68 30.62 -13.61 -7.18
C VAL A 68 31.56 -12.42 -7.39
N GLY A 69 31.74 -11.59 -6.37
CA GLY A 69 32.62 -10.43 -6.39
C GLY A 69 32.13 -9.28 -5.54
N SER A 70 32.80 -8.14 -5.65
CA SER A 70 32.45 -6.90 -4.96
C SER A 70 32.17 -5.79 -5.96
N VAL A 71 31.16 -4.96 -5.65
CA VAL A 71 30.89 -3.70 -6.35
C VAL A 71 31.63 -2.59 -5.61
N PRO A 72 32.68 -2.00 -6.20
CA PRO A 72 33.43 -0.93 -5.53
C PRO A 72 32.56 0.30 -5.26
N PRO A 73 32.94 1.16 -4.30
CA PRO A 73 32.30 2.45 -4.09
C PRO A 73 32.25 3.28 -5.40
N GLY A 74 31.10 3.88 -5.69
CA GLY A 74 30.93 4.68 -6.90
C GLY A 74 30.62 3.89 -8.17
N VAL A 75 30.72 2.56 -8.12
CA VAL A 75 30.44 1.69 -9.27
C VAL A 75 29.02 1.16 -9.22
N ARG A 76 28.43 0.95 -10.39
CA ARG A 76 27.10 0.33 -10.56
C ARG A 76 27.20 -0.88 -11.48
N TRP A 77 26.72 -2.02 -11.02
CA TRP A 77 26.51 -3.19 -11.87
C TRP A 77 25.05 -3.27 -12.30
N VAL A 78 24.82 -3.79 -13.51
CA VAL A 78 23.48 -4.04 -14.01
C VAL A 78 23.22 -5.55 -14.02
N VAL A 79 22.05 -5.95 -13.58
CA VAL A 79 21.56 -7.32 -13.57
C VAL A 79 20.52 -7.45 -14.67
N VAL A 80 20.64 -8.49 -15.50
CA VAL A 80 19.68 -8.76 -16.57
C VAL A 80 19.29 -10.24 -16.56
N PRO A 81 18.10 -10.62 -17.05
CA PRO A 81 17.78 -12.02 -17.30
C PRO A 81 18.77 -12.63 -18.31
N ASP A 82 19.09 -13.90 -18.16
CA ASP A 82 19.87 -14.63 -19.17
C ASP A 82 19.01 -14.87 -20.41
N SER A 83 19.54 -14.53 -21.61
CA SER A 83 18.80 -14.67 -22.86
C SER A 83 18.57 -16.13 -23.28
N SER A 84 19.40 -17.05 -22.79
CA SER A 84 19.29 -18.49 -23.10
C SER A 84 18.46 -19.27 -22.09
N ASP A 85 18.38 -18.79 -20.84
CA ASP A 85 17.59 -19.38 -19.76
C ASP A 85 16.96 -18.28 -18.89
N PRO A 86 15.67 -17.97 -19.07
CA PRO A 86 15.01 -16.90 -18.33
C PRO A 86 14.91 -17.17 -16.81
N THR A 87 15.23 -18.37 -16.34
CA THR A 87 15.32 -18.67 -14.89
C THR A 87 16.66 -18.29 -14.29
N ARG A 88 17.59 -17.77 -15.11
CA ARG A 88 18.92 -17.33 -14.72
C ARG A 88 19.11 -15.84 -14.99
N LEU A 89 20.10 -15.26 -14.38
CA LEU A 89 20.49 -13.85 -14.56
C LEU A 89 21.99 -13.74 -14.88
N ARG A 90 22.37 -12.62 -15.48
CA ARG A 90 23.75 -12.21 -15.75
C ARG A 90 24.06 -10.86 -15.15
N LEU A 91 25.32 -10.64 -14.79
CA LEU A 91 25.84 -9.38 -14.30
C LEU A 91 26.60 -8.68 -15.41
N ILE A 92 26.25 -7.44 -15.68
CA ILE A 92 26.98 -6.52 -16.55
C ILE A 92 27.80 -5.60 -15.67
N ARG A 93 29.13 -5.72 -15.79
CA ARG A 93 30.11 -4.93 -15.04
C ARG A 93 30.70 -3.82 -15.94
N PRO A 94 31.04 -2.63 -15.41
CA PRO A 94 31.55 -1.52 -16.21
C PRO A 94 33.01 -1.64 -16.65
N THR A 95 33.75 -2.63 -16.16
CA THR A 95 35.15 -2.89 -16.57
C THR A 95 35.20 -3.92 -17.69
N PRO A 96 36.27 -3.89 -18.54
CA PRO A 96 36.39 -4.73 -19.73
C PRO A 96 36.68 -6.21 -19.43
N ASP A 97 36.17 -6.75 -18.36
CA ASP A 97 36.13 -8.19 -18.15
C ASP A 97 35.17 -8.79 -19.18
N THR A 98 35.75 -9.14 -20.33
CA THR A 98 35.07 -9.68 -21.51
C THR A 98 34.54 -11.11 -21.31
N THR A 99 34.73 -11.69 -20.13
CA THR A 99 34.09 -12.96 -19.80
C THR A 99 32.59 -12.72 -19.67
N ARG A 100 31.80 -13.23 -20.60
CA ARG A 100 30.36 -13.41 -20.46
C ARG A 100 30.14 -14.10 -19.12
N GLY A 101 29.81 -13.32 -18.10
CA GLY A 101 29.68 -13.79 -16.71
C GLY A 101 28.80 -15.04 -16.67
N THR A 102 29.15 -15.99 -15.81
CA THR A 102 28.38 -17.21 -15.57
C THR A 102 26.91 -16.87 -15.30
N ALA A 103 25.99 -17.58 -15.94
CA ALA A 103 24.58 -17.43 -15.67
C ALA A 103 24.25 -17.98 -14.27
N LEU A 104 23.74 -17.13 -13.38
CA LEU A 104 23.44 -17.39 -11.97
C LEU A 104 21.94 -17.63 -11.77
N ARG A 105 21.55 -18.45 -10.81
CA ARG A 105 20.13 -18.62 -10.44
C ARG A 105 19.58 -17.40 -9.69
N GLY A 106 20.44 -16.67 -9.00
CA GLY A 106 20.13 -15.46 -8.28
C GLY A 106 21.37 -14.91 -7.61
N ILE A 107 21.30 -13.69 -7.12
CA ILE A 107 22.36 -13.06 -6.32
C ILE A 107 21.80 -12.52 -5.01
N THR A 108 22.65 -12.51 -3.98
CA THR A 108 22.46 -11.77 -2.74
C THR A 108 23.53 -10.68 -2.64
N VAL A 109 23.08 -9.48 -2.29
CA VAL A 109 23.93 -8.28 -2.19
C VAL A 109 23.84 -7.74 -0.78
N VAL A 110 24.98 -7.56 -0.12
CA VAL A 110 25.10 -6.95 1.20
C VAL A 110 26.13 -5.82 1.15
N ASN A 111 26.03 -4.86 2.08
CA ASN A 111 27.12 -3.90 2.25
C ASN A 111 28.24 -4.56 3.07
N VAL A 112 29.49 -4.37 2.67
CA VAL A 112 30.66 -4.92 3.39
C VAL A 112 30.77 -4.30 4.78
N THR A 113 30.41 -3.03 4.91
CA THR A 113 30.37 -2.36 6.21
C THR A 113 29.03 -2.64 6.89
N GLU A 114 29.09 -3.21 8.06
CA GLU A 114 27.91 -3.49 8.89
C GLU A 114 27.08 -2.22 9.13
N ASN A 115 25.76 -2.36 9.17
CA ASN A 115 24.79 -1.28 9.34
C ASN A 115 24.81 -0.17 8.27
N ARG A 116 25.44 -0.42 7.11
CA ARG A 116 25.37 0.43 5.93
C ARG A 116 24.24 -0.01 5.00
N PHE A 117 23.94 0.86 4.03
CA PHE A 117 22.85 0.63 3.09
C PHE A 117 23.32 -0.18 1.88
N VAL A 118 22.42 -1.01 1.34
CA VAL A 118 22.54 -1.53 -0.02
C VAL A 118 21.81 -0.59 -0.97
N VAL A 119 22.41 -0.29 -2.12
CA VAL A 119 21.75 0.49 -3.18
C VAL A 119 21.27 -0.45 -4.27
N ALA A 120 19.97 -0.47 -4.52
CA ALA A 120 19.34 -1.21 -5.61
C ALA A 120 18.36 -0.30 -6.34
N ASN A 121 18.38 -0.32 -7.67
CA ASN A 121 17.55 0.52 -8.54
C ASN A 121 17.58 2.02 -8.15
N GLY A 122 18.77 2.51 -7.76
CA GLY A 122 19.00 3.89 -7.37
C GLY A 122 18.44 4.30 -6.00
N ARG A 123 17.93 3.35 -5.20
CA ARG A 123 17.41 3.61 -3.85
C ARG A 123 18.22 2.88 -2.78
N ARG A 124 18.31 3.48 -1.60
CA ARG A 124 19.00 2.92 -0.44
C ARG A 124 18.05 2.07 0.40
N TYR A 125 18.51 0.88 0.80
CA TYR A 125 17.77 -0.06 1.62
C TYR A 125 18.64 -0.57 2.78
N ARG A 126 18.04 -0.80 3.94
CA ARG A 126 18.65 -1.53 5.03
C ARG A 126 18.60 -3.03 4.76
N GLY A 127 19.42 -3.80 5.46
CA GLY A 127 19.48 -5.24 5.29
C GLY A 127 20.19 -5.65 4.00
N ARG A 128 19.65 -6.64 3.28
CA ARG A 128 20.24 -7.20 2.06
C ARG A 128 19.25 -7.23 0.90
N ILE A 129 19.77 -7.26 -0.32
CA ILE A 129 18.97 -7.38 -1.54
C ILE A 129 19.20 -8.76 -2.14
N THR A 130 18.14 -9.47 -2.48
CA THR A 130 18.18 -10.69 -3.29
C THR A 130 17.54 -10.41 -4.65
N ILE A 131 18.21 -10.80 -5.73
CA ILE A 131 17.69 -10.65 -7.09
C ILE A 131 17.63 -12.05 -7.71
N THR A 132 16.46 -12.42 -8.18
CA THR A 132 16.21 -13.69 -8.88
C THR A 132 15.59 -13.42 -10.24
N SER A 133 15.69 -14.39 -11.15
CA SER A 133 15.09 -14.32 -12.50
C SER A 133 14.03 -15.39 -12.66
N GLY A 134 13.00 -15.10 -13.44
CA GLY A 134 11.93 -16.01 -13.80
C GLY A 134 11.32 -15.65 -15.15
N ARG A 135 10.34 -16.43 -15.62
CA ARG A 135 9.68 -16.19 -16.93
C ARG A 135 9.09 -14.80 -17.12
N GLY A 136 8.77 -14.11 -16.01
CA GLY A 136 8.24 -12.74 -16.04
C GLY A 136 9.31 -11.65 -15.96
N GLY A 137 10.60 -12.00 -15.88
CA GLY A 137 11.72 -11.07 -15.67
C GLY A 137 12.30 -11.14 -14.26
N LEU A 138 13.03 -10.10 -13.85
CA LEU A 138 13.69 -10.05 -12.56
C LEU A 138 12.71 -9.72 -11.42
N THR A 139 12.91 -10.39 -10.29
CA THR A 139 12.32 -10.04 -8.99
C THR A 139 13.42 -9.57 -8.05
N VAL A 140 13.27 -8.35 -7.52
CA VAL A 140 14.20 -7.74 -6.58
C VAL A 140 13.54 -7.67 -5.21
N VAL A 141 14.12 -8.37 -4.25
CA VAL A 141 13.57 -8.50 -2.89
C VAL A 141 14.54 -7.88 -1.89
N ASN A 142 14.05 -6.93 -1.09
CA ASN A 142 14.76 -6.45 0.08
C ASN A 142 14.44 -7.37 1.28
N ARG A 143 15.47 -7.95 1.86
CA ARG A 143 15.38 -8.72 3.10
C ARG A 143 15.82 -7.82 4.25
N VAL A 144 14.91 -7.53 5.17
CA VAL A 144 15.10 -6.47 6.16
C VAL A 144 14.42 -6.83 7.48
N GLY A 145 15.03 -6.49 8.61
CA GLY A 145 14.38 -6.59 9.91
C GLY A 145 13.10 -5.74 9.97
N ILE A 146 12.07 -6.26 10.64
CA ILE A 146 10.75 -5.65 10.63
C ILE A 146 10.77 -4.21 11.16
N GLU A 147 11.56 -3.89 12.17
CA GLU A 147 11.62 -2.52 12.71
C GLU A 147 12.18 -1.53 11.68
N SER A 148 13.18 -1.93 10.93
CA SER A 148 13.72 -1.14 9.81
C SER A 148 12.71 -1.00 8.67
N TYR A 149 11.92 -2.04 8.40
CA TYR A 149 10.82 -1.98 7.44
C TYR A 149 9.74 -0.98 7.89
N ILE A 150 9.30 -1.05 9.15
CA ILE A 150 8.27 -0.14 9.70
C ILE A 150 8.76 1.32 9.67
N ALA A 151 10.04 1.59 9.94
CA ALA A 151 10.60 2.94 9.81
C ALA A 151 10.48 3.51 8.38
N GLY A 152 10.61 2.64 7.36
CA GLY A 152 10.42 3.00 5.96
C GLY A 152 8.96 3.06 5.50
N VAL A 153 8.01 2.59 6.32
CA VAL A 153 6.55 2.59 6.04
C VAL A 153 5.84 3.75 6.74
N VAL A 154 6.15 4.02 8.02
CA VAL A 154 5.41 5.00 8.84
C VAL A 154 5.44 6.41 8.24
N GLY A 155 6.59 6.86 7.70
CA GLY A 155 6.71 8.18 7.08
C GLY A 155 5.76 8.39 5.90
N PRO A 156 5.78 7.52 4.88
CA PRO A 156 4.84 7.57 3.76
C PRO A 156 3.36 7.45 4.15
N GLU A 157 3.05 6.65 5.16
CA GLU A 157 1.66 6.36 5.53
C GLU A 157 1.01 7.48 6.32
N ILE A 158 1.68 8.05 7.31
CA ILE A 158 1.05 9.07 8.16
C ILE A 158 1.69 10.47 8.02
N GLY A 159 2.87 10.56 7.40
CA GLY A 159 3.62 11.80 7.17
C GLY A 159 4.27 12.37 8.44
N GLY A 160 4.93 13.53 8.28
CA GLY A 160 5.46 14.30 9.41
C GLY A 160 4.32 14.88 10.26
N ARG A 161 4.42 14.73 11.59
CA ARG A 161 3.39 15.13 12.54
C ARG A 161 3.95 16.13 13.56
N ARG A 162 3.06 16.90 14.17
CA ARG A 162 3.39 17.79 15.29
C ARG A 162 3.67 16.94 16.54
N PRO A 163 4.38 17.48 17.55
CA PRO A 163 4.64 16.75 18.79
C PRO A 163 3.38 16.19 19.46
N GLU A 164 2.29 16.97 19.51
CA GLU A 164 1.00 16.57 20.08
C GLU A 164 0.26 15.48 19.29
N GLU A 165 0.73 15.17 18.08
CA GLU A 165 0.18 14.11 17.22
C GLU A 165 1.00 12.81 17.30
N MET A 166 2.02 12.74 18.14
CA MET A 166 2.95 11.62 18.22
C MET A 166 2.25 10.29 18.51
N ASP A 167 1.19 10.29 19.32
CA ASP A 167 0.43 9.07 19.63
C ASP A 167 -0.25 8.47 18.39
N ALA A 168 -0.59 9.28 17.37
CA ALA A 168 -1.06 8.75 16.09
C ALA A 168 0.07 8.04 15.31
N VAL A 169 1.30 8.54 15.41
CA VAL A 169 2.47 7.92 14.76
C VAL A 169 2.84 6.61 15.46
N LEU A 170 2.76 6.57 16.80
CA LEU A 170 2.92 5.35 17.59
C LEU A 170 1.87 4.30 17.20
N ALA A 171 0.59 4.70 17.12
CA ALA A 171 -0.49 3.82 16.69
C ALA A 171 -0.25 3.29 15.26
N GLN A 172 0.20 4.14 14.32
CA GLN A 172 0.53 3.71 12.96
C GLN A 172 1.66 2.69 12.94
N ALA A 173 2.71 2.87 13.74
CA ALA A 173 3.82 1.92 13.82
C ALA A 173 3.35 0.54 14.29
N VAL A 174 2.50 0.49 15.33
CA VAL A 174 1.91 -0.78 15.81
C VAL A 174 1.02 -1.42 14.74
N VAL A 175 0.12 -0.65 14.13
CA VAL A 175 -0.79 -1.16 13.08
C VAL A 175 -0.01 -1.69 11.89
N SER A 176 1.00 -0.95 11.41
CA SER A 176 1.83 -1.38 10.28
C SER A 176 2.61 -2.66 10.59
N ARG A 177 3.15 -2.78 11.80
CA ARG A 177 3.86 -3.99 12.25
C ARG A 177 2.91 -5.18 12.35
N THR A 178 1.73 -4.99 12.94
CA THR A 178 0.70 -6.01 13.06
C THR A 178 0.28 -6.52 11.68
N PHE A 179 0.01 -5.61 10.74
CA PHE A 179 -0.34 -5.94 9.35
C PHE A 179 0.77 -6.74 8.66
N ALA A 180 2.02 -6.30 8.78
CA ALA A 180 3.16 -6.95 8.15
C ALA A 180 3.35 -8.39 8.66
N LEU A 181 3.27 -8.60 9.97
CA LEU A 181 3.39 -9.93 10.59
C LEU A 181 2.21 -10.85 10.25
N LYS A 182 0.98 -10.32 10.27
CA LYS A 182 -0.22 -11.09 9.90
C LYS A 182 -0.16 -11.60 8.47
N ASN A 183 0.38 -10.79 7.56
CA ASN A 183 0.44 -11.09 6.14
C ASN A 183 1.79 -11.71 5.70
N ARG A 184 2.71 -12.02 6.63
CA ARG A 184 3.97 -12.70 6.34
C ARG A 184 3.69 -14.05 5.66
N GLY A 185 4.39 -14.32 4.57
CA GLY A 185 4.19 -15.52 3.76
C GLY A 185 3.01 -15.47 2.78
N ARG A 186 2.24 -14.37 2.74
CA ARG A 186 1.10 -14.22 1.81
C ARG A 186 1.49 -14.43 0.34
N TRP A 187 2.70 -14.04 -0.02
CA TRP A 187 3.25 -14.14 -1.36
C TRP A 187 4.41 -15.15 -1.45
N GLU A 188 4.44 -16.15 -0.55
CA GLU A 188 5.49 -17.17 -0.47
C GLU A 188 5.74 -17.87 -1.81
N ALA A 189 4.68 -18.17 -2.57
CA ALA A 189 4.78 -18.80 -3.90
C ALA A 189 5.58 -17.96 -4.92
N PHE A 190 5.76 -16.65 -4.64
CA PHE A 190 6.56 -15.73 -5.45
C PHE A 190 7.92 -15.43 -4.83
N GLY A 191 8.24 -16.02 -3.66
CA GLY A 191 9.53 -15.87 -2.97
C GLY A 191 9.64 -14.63 -2.07
N PHE A 192 8.55 -13.94 -1.75
CA PHE A 192 8.53 -12.77 -0.85
C PHE A 192 7.29 -12.74 0.05
N ASP A 193 7.25 -11.82 1.02
CA ASP A 193 6.16 -11.69 1.99
C ASP A 193 5.18 -10.57 1.61
N ALA A 194 5.68 -9.45 1.08
CA ALA A 194 4.86 -8.29 0.73
C ALA A 194 5.41 -7.53 -0.48
N TYR A 195 4.54 -6.81 -1.17
CA TYR A 195 4.92 -5.79 -2.15
C TYR A 195 5.26 -4.46 -1.47
N ALA A 196 6.16 -3.69 -2.06
CA ALA A 196 6.56 -2.36 -1.58
C ALA A 196 5.61 -1.24 -2.05
N ASP A 197 4.36 -1.54 -2.38
CA ASP A 197 3.39 -0.59 -2.94
C ASP A 197 1.99 -0.77 -2.31
N THR A 198 0.98 -0.11 -2.86
CA THR A 198 -0.39 -0.08 -2.35
C THR A 198 -1.12 -1.44 -2.36
N ARG A 199 -0.52 -2.51 -2.88
CA ARG A 199 -1.03 -3.88 -2.76
C ARG A 199 -0.89 -4.43 -1.34
N ASP A 200 0.13 -3.95 -0.61
CA ASP A 200 0.37 -4.24 0.79
C ASP A 200 0.64 -2.93 1.56
N GLN A 201 1.89 -2.45 1.67
CA GLN A 201 2.25 -1.19 2.32
C GLN A 201 3.30 -0.45 1.50
N VAL A 202 3.18 0.87 1.37
CA VAL A 202 4.16 1.68 0.64
C VAL A 202 5.48 1.71 1.40
N TYR A 203 6.50 1.06 0.82
CA TYR A 203 7.85 0.99 1.37
C TYR A 203 8.86 1.55 0.37
N LEU A 204 9.52 2.64 0.73
CA LEU A 204 10.44 3.36 -0.16
C LEU A 204 11.90 3.29 0.31
N GLY A 205 12.20 2.43 1.28
CA GLY A 205 13.54 2.29 1.86
C GLY A 205 13.94 3.50 2.71
N VAL A 206 15.25 3.76 2.79
CA VAL A 206 15.86 4.74 3.71
C VAL A 206 15.45 6.18 3.41
N ALA A 207 15.12 6.51 2.16
CA ALA A 207 14.88 7.89 1.73
C ALA A 207 13.69 8.57 2.45
N VAL A 208 12.78 7.79 3.02
CA VAL A 208 11.56 8.26 3.70
C VAL A 208 11.59 8.05 5.22
N GLU A 209 12.68 7.50 5.73
CA GLU A 209 12.89 7.37 7.18
C GLU A 209 13.07 8.75 7.81
N THR A 210 12.35 9.00 8.90
CA THR A 210 12.45 10.25 9.69
C THR A 210 12.82 9.91 11.13
N SER A 211 13.35 10.88 11.86
CA SER A 211 13.62 10.75 13.30
C SER A 211 12.34 10.41 14.07
N GLN A 212 11.21 11.00 13.66
CA GLN A 212 9.92 10.75 14.27
C GLN A 212 9.42 9.32 14.02
N ALA A 213 9.57 8.79 12.80
CA ALA A 213 9.25 7.39 12.48
C ALA A 213 10.11 6.43 13.33
N TRP A 214 11.42 6.69 13.43
CA TRP A 214 12.31 5.90 14.27
C TRP A 214 12.01 6.01 15.76
N ASP A 215 11.57 7.17 16.25
CA ASP A 215 11.11 7.30 17.63
C ASP A 215 9.87 6.45 17.90
N ALA A 216 8.89 6.48 16.99
CA ALA A 216 7.70 5.65 17.08
C ALA A 216 8.05 4.14 17.06
N VAL A 217 8.92 3.73 16.15
CA VAL A 217 9.40 2.36 16.03
C VAL A 217 10.05 1.88 17.33
N ARG A 218 11.01 2.64 17.88
CA ARG A 218 11.70 2.27 19.13
C ARG A 218 10.76 2.19 20.32
N ARG A 219 9.83 3.13 20.48
CA ARG A 219 8.87 3.18 21.60
C ARG A 219 7.83 2.06 21.54
N THR A 220 7.58 1.50 20.37
CA THR A 220 6.61 0.45 20.13
C THR A 220 7.23 -0.87 19.66
N ALA A 221 8.56 -1.03 19.78
CA ALA A 221 9.28 -2.20 19.27
C ALA A 221 8.66 -3.52 19.75
N GLY A 222 8.43 -4.43 18.82
CA GLY A 222 7.80 -5.74 19.05
C GLY A 222 6.31 -5.70 19.38
N GLN A 223 5.69 -4.53 19.58
CA GLN A 223 4.26 -4.45 19.95
C GLN A 223 3.34 -4.65 18.74
N VAL A 224 2.36 -5.53 18.90
CA VAL A 224 1.32 -5.87 17.92
C VAL A 224 -0.06 -5.91 18.56
N LEU A 225 -1.09 -5.93 17.73
CA LEU A 225 -2.47 -6.16 18.18
C LEU A 225 -2.84 -7.63 18.01
N GLU A 226 -3.39 -8.21 19.06
CA GLU A 226 -3.91 -9.57 19.08
C GLU A 226 -5.39 -9.61 19.46
N TYR A 227 -6.09 -10.61 18.94
CA TYR A 227 -7.44 -10.97 19.33
C TYR A 227 -7.50 -12.48 19.57
N ASN A 228 -7.87 -12.89 20.79
CA ASN A 228 -7.87 -14.30 21.21
C ASN A 228 -6.52 -15.02 21.01
N GLY A 229 -5.40 -14.33 21.25
CA GLY A 229 -4.05 -14.89 21.12
C GLY A 229 -3.52 -14.98 19.69
N GLU A 230 -4.23 -14.41 18.71
CA GLU A 230 -3.76 -14.34 17.33
C GLU A 230 -3.54 -12.90 16.87
N VAL A 231 -2.45 -12.66 16.13
CA VAL A 231 -2.19 -11.38 15.48
C VAL A 231 -3.32 -11.08 14.48
N ILE A 232 -3.86 -9.86 14.53
CA ILE A 232 -5.05 -9.47 13.77
C ILE A 232 -4.74 -8.98 12.34
N ASP A 233 -5.78 -8.90 11.51
CA ASP A 233 -5.79 -8.15 10.25
C ASP A 233 -5.90 -6.65 10.55
N ALA A 234 -4.78 -5.96 10.79
CA ALA A 234 -4.76 -4.55 11.20
C ALA A 234 -4.80 -3.60 10.00
N TYR A 235 -5.95 -3.53 9.33
CA TYR A 235 -6.17 -2.59 8.23
C TYR A 235 -6.18 -1.13 8.71
N PHE A 236 -5.80 -0.22 7.81
CA PHE A 236 -5.88 1.22 8.04
C PHE A 236 -6.18 1.97 6.74
N HIS A 237 -6.67 3.16 6.85
CA HIS A 237 -7.04 4.00 5.70
C HIS A 237 -6.92 5.48 6.06
N SER A 238 -6.88 6.35 5.05
CA SER A 238 -6.65 7.77 5.26
C SER A 238 -7.73 8.43 6.12
N THR A 239 -8.99 8.43 5.70
CA THR A 239 -10.07 9.19 6.35
C THR A 239 -11.38 8.42 6.29
N CYS A 240 -12.03 8.17 7.43
CA CYS A 240 -13.31 7.46 7.46
C CYS A 240 -14.50 8.35 7.06
N GLY A 241 -14.43 9.66 7.31
CA GLY A 241 -15.46 10.65 7.00
C GLY A 241 -16.53 10.83 8.09
N PHE A 242 -16.81 9.80 8.89
CA PHE A 242 -17.74 9.81 10.03
C PHE A 242 -17.66 8.52 10.86
N SER A 243 -17.52 7.37 10.21
CA SER A 243 -17.43 6.04 10.82
C SER A 243 -16.50 5.14 10.01
N THR A 244 -15.83 4.19 10.64
CA THR A 244 -15.15 3.10 9.92
C THR A 244 -16.15 2.11 9.35
N ALA A 245 -15.70 1.19 8.52
CA ALA A 245 -16.51 0.12 7.90
C ALA A 245 -16.19 -1.24 8.51
N GLY A 246 -17.15 -2.15 8.46
CA GLY A 246 -16.88 -3.58 8.63
C GLY A 246 -16.09 -4.13 7.44
N VAL A 247 -15.30 -5.18 7.68
CA VAL A 247 -14.49 -5.80 6.62
C VAL A 247 -15.35 -6.34 5.47
N GLU A 248 -16.51 -6.88 5.79
CA GLU A 248 -17.51 -7.39 4.86
C GLU A 248 -18.22 -6.31 4.04
N GLU A 249 -18.15 -5.06 4.48
CA GLU A 249 -18.75 -3.94 3.78
C GLU A 249 -17.84 -3.37 2.69
N ALA A 250 -16.53 -3.49 2.85
CA ALA A 250 -15.54 -2.85 1.99
C ALA A 250 -14.78 -3.82 1.09
N PHE A 251 -14.69 -5.08 1.46
CA PHE A 251 -13.98 -6.11 0.70
C PHE A 251 -14.95 -7.21 0.25
N ALA A 252 -14.61 -7.89 -0.84
CA ALA A 252 -15.40 -9.01 -1.37
C ALA A 252 -15.23 -10.27 -0.48
N THR A 253 -15.72 -10.20 0.76
CA THR A 253 -15.68 -11.28 1.74
C THR A 253 -16.99 -11.35 2.53
N THR A 254 -17.38 -12.57 2.89
CA THR A 254 -18.49 -12.82 3.83
C THR A 254 -17.98 -13.02 5.28
N ARG A 255 -16.67 -13.07 5.46
CA ARG A 255 -16.06 -13.30 6.79
C ARG A 255 -16.04 -12.00 7.58
N THR A 256 -16.84 -11.90 8.63
CA THR A 256 -16.76 -10.81 9.61
C THR A 256 -15.57 -11.01 10.55
N ARG A 257 -15.12 -9.89 11.14
CA ARG A 257 -14.10 -9.90 12.20
C ARG A 257 -14.62 -9.05 13.36
N PRO A 258 -14.70 -9.58 14.59
CA PRO A 258 -15.22 -8.83 15.73
C PRO A 258 -14.49 -7.51 16.01
N TYR A 259 -13.20 -7.46 15.69
CA TYR A 259 -12.33 -6.30 15.83
C TYR A 259 -12.30 -5.36 14.59
N LEU A 260 -12.98 -5.71 13.48
CA LEU A 260 -13.11 -4.90 12.26
C LEU A 260 -14.58 -4.58 11.98
N ARG A 261 -15.28 -4.09 12.98
CA ARG A 261 -16.65 -3.60 12.89
C ARG A 261 -16.67 -2.08 12.72
N PRO A 262 -17.77 -1.49 12.25
CA PRO A 262 -17.93 -0.04 12.21
C PRO A 262 -17.72 0.60 13.59
N VAL A 263 -16.89 1.63 13.64
CA VAL A 263 -16.58 2.44 14.81
C VAL A 263 -16.85 3.90 14.45
N SER A 264 -17.70 4.57 15.26
CA SER A 264 -17.94 6.01 15.08
C SER A 264 -16.68 6.81 15.39
N ASP A 265 -16.39 7.77 14.54
CA ASP A 265 -15.30 8.74 14.75
C ASP A 265 -15.82 10.08 15.28
N GLU A 266 -17.06 10.12 15.70
CA GLU A 266 -17.71 11.29 16.27
C GLU A 266 -17.06 11.71 17.59
N ARG A 267 -16.79 12.99 17.75
CA ARG A 267 -16.23 13.63 18.96
C ARG A 267 -17.32 14.34 19.76
N SER A 268 -18.21 15.04 19.04
CA SER A 268 -19.38 15.72 19.56
C SER A 268 -20.38 15.87 18.42
N SER A 269 -21.63 16.26 18.70
CA SER A 269 -22.68 16.34 17.68
C SER A 269 -22.21 17.07 16.41
N GLY A 270 -22.15 16.33 15.30
CA GLY A 270 -21.74 16.83 13.99
C GLY A 270 -20.23 17.06 13.79
N HIS A 271 -19.39 16.83 14.80
CA HIS A 271 -17.93 16.96 14.74
C HIS A 271 -17.24 15.60 14.86
N TYR A 272 -16.22 15.40 14.06
CA TYR A 272 -15.52 14.12 13.98
C TYR A 272 -14.01 14.32 14.23
N TYR A 273 -13.34 13.32 14.80
CA TYR A 273 -11.89 13.39 14.97
C TYR A 273 -11.15 13.53 13.62
N CYS A 274 -11.69 12.96 12.55
CA CYS A 274 -11.12 13.05 11.22
C CYS A 274 -11.56 14.29 10.39
N ASP A 275 -12.33 15.24 10.94
CA ASP A 275 -12.82 16.42 10.21
C ASP A 275 -11.72 17.41 9.83
N ILE A 276 -10.56 17.29 10.46
CA ILE A 276 -9.32 17.99 10.12
C ILE A 276 -8.64 17.50 8.83
N SER A 277 -9.14 16.44 8.22
CA SER A 277 -8.60 15.87 6.98
C SER A 277 -8.97 16.75 5.77
N PRO A 278 -8.02 17.03 4.86
CA PRO A 278 -8.35 17.69 3.59
C PRO A 278 -9.26 16.85 2.69
N ARG A 279 -9.42 15.56 3.01
CA ARG A 279 -10.30 14.62 2.29
C ARG A 279 -11.52 14.22 3.12
N PHE A 280 -11.88 15.05 4.12
CA PHE A 280 -13.05 14.77 4.97
C PHE A 280 -14.35 14.78 4.17
N ARG A 281 -14.48 15.71 3.21
CA ARG A 281 -15.59 15.80 2.27
C ARG A 281 -15.04 15.92 0.85
N TRP A 282 -15.77 15.36 -0.11
CA TRP A 282 -15.41 15.43 -1.52
C TRP A 282 -16.66 15.47 -2.40
N ARG A 283 -16.48 15.96 -3.62
CA ARG A 283 -17.51 16.02 -4.65
C ARG A 283 -16.87 15.66 -5.98
N GLU A 284 -17.50 14.78 -6.72
CA GLU A 284 -17.12 14.41 -8.08
C GLU A 284 -18.34 14.55 -8.99
N GLU A 285 -18.07 14.85 -10.28
CA GLU A 285 -19.09 15.13 -11.25
C GLU A 285 -18.72 14.54 -12.62
N TRP A 286 -19.73 13.97 -13.25
CA TRP A 286 -19.65 13.43 -14.60
C TRP A 286 -20.79 14.01 -15.42
N ASP A 287 -20.50 14.54 -16.63
CA ASP A 287 -21.49 14.67 -17.68
C ASP A 287 -21.78 13.30 -18.32
N GLY A 288 -22.81 13.22 -19.14
CA GLY A 288 -23.23 11.97 -19.79
C GLY A 288 -22.11 11.31 -20.61
N PRO A 289 -21.41 12.04 -21.51
CA PRO A 289 -20.29 11.51 -22.27
C PRO A 289 -19.15 10.97 -21.39
N LYS A 290 -18.72 11.71 -20.38
CA LYS A 290 -17.66 11.29 -19.43
C LYS A 290 -18.08 10.05 -18.66
N LEU A 291 -19.30 10.03 -18.12
CA LEU A 291 -19.84 8.87 -17.40
C LEU A 291 -19.80 7.62 -18.28
N ARG A 292 -20.31 7.73 -19.52
CA ARG A 292 -20.29 6.63 -20.50
C ARG A 292 -18.86 6.15 -20.78
N ALA A 293 -17.92 7.07 -21.02
CA ALA A 293 -16.54 6.73 -21.32
C ALA A 293 -15.86 5.98 -20.15
N ILE A 294 -16.08 6.43 -18.92
CA ILE A 294 -15.57 5.76 -17.72
C ILE A 294 -16.18 4.38 -17.57
N LEU A 295 -17.52 4.27 -17.63
CA LEU A 295 -18.22 3.00 -17.43
C LEU A 295 -17.90 1.99 -18.55
N SER A 296 -17.69 2.42 -19.80
CA SER A 296 -17.26 1.52 -20.89
C SER A 296 -15.92 0.86 -20.61
N ARG A 297 -15.00 1.55 -19.93
CA ARG A 297 -13.69 1.00 -19.53
C ARG A 297 -13.78 0.12 -18.29
N THR A 298 -14.53 0.56 -17.29
CA THR A 298 -14.51 -0.06 -15.96
C THR A 298 -15.42 -1.26 -15.85
N LEU A 299 -16.58 -1.25 -16.52
CA LEU A 299 -17.51 -2.39 -16.50
C LEU A 299 -16.94 -3.60 -17.23
N SER A 300 -16.12 -3.42 -18.27
CA SER A 300 -15.44 -4.54 -18.96
C SER A 300 -14.51 -5.34 -18.03
N THR A 301 -14.12 -4.79 -16.89
CA THR A 301 -13.29 -5.48 -15.88
C THR A 301 -14.12 -6.36 -14.94
N VAL A 302 -15.42 -6.11 -14.82
CA VAL A 302 -16.32 -6.82 -13.90
C VAL A 302 -17.35 -7.69 -14.61
N MET A 303 -17.60 -7.41 -15.92
CA MET A 303 -18.53 -8.20 -16.74
C MET A 303 -18.20 -8.12 -18.24
N PRO A 304 -18.57 -9.12 -19.06
CA PRO A 304 -18.47 -9.03 -20.52
C PRO A 304 -19.39 -7.93 -21.06
N ILE A 305 -18.84 -7.02 -21.86
CA ILE A 305 -19.62 -6.04 -22.64
C ILE A 305 -19.70 -6.54 -24.08
N SER A 306 -20.90 -6.60 -24.65
CA SER A 306 -21.12 -6.99 -26.05
C SER A 306 -20.52 -5.97 -27.03
N GLY A 307 -20.22 -6.41 -28.27
CA GLY A 307 -19.47 -5.63 -29.26
C GLY A 307 -20.06 -4.28 -29.67
N ASP A 308 -21.35 -4.03 -29.43
CA ASP A 308 -22.06 -2.78 -29.77
C ASP A 308 -21.79 -1.63 -28.76
N GLY A 309 -20.89 -1.85 -27.78
CA GLY A 309 -20.57 -0.88 -26.74
C GLY A 309 -21.60 -0.79 -25.63
N LEU A 310 -21.46 0.23 -24.77
CA LEU A 310 -22.36 0.42 -23.62
C LEU A 310 -23.68 1.09 -24.06
N PRO A 311 -24.87 0.51 -23.75
CA PRO A 311 -26.15 1.13 -24.04
C PRO A 311 -26.31 2.50 -23.36
N ARG A 312 -27.33 3.27 -23.75
CA ARG A 312 -27.64 4.56 -23.12
C ARG A 312 -27.96 4.37 -21.65
N ILE A 313 -27.31 5.17 -20.78
CA ILE A 313 -27.51 5.14 -19.33
C ILE A 313 -28.71 6.01 -18.99
N THR A 314 -29.72 5.43 -18.34
CA THR A 314 -31.00 6.10 -18.00
C THR A 314 -31.11 6.40 -16.51
N ASP A 315 -30.31 5.73 -15.66
CA ASP A 315 -30.26 6.03 -14.22
C ASP A 315 -28.99 5.46 -13.56
N VAL A 316 -28.59 6.05 -12.42
CA VAL A 316 -27.58 5.53 -11.51
C VAL A 316 -28.05 5.78 -10.09
N ALA A 317 -28.24 4.72 -9.31
CA ALA A 317 -28.80 4.82 -7.97
C ALA A 317 -28.07 3.93 -6.97
N VAL A 318 -28.02 4.38 -5.70
CA VAL A 318 -27.63 3.52 -4.57
C VAL A 318 -28.80 2.62 -4.24
N SER A 319 -28.72 1.34 -4.54
CA SER A 319 -29.78 0.36 -4.28
C SER A 319 -29.71 -0.25 -2.87
N ARG A 320 -28.53 -0.24 -2.24
CA ARG A 320 -28.34 -0.70 -0.86
C ARG A 320 -27.24 0.09 -0.16
N THR A 321 -27.48 0.42 1.11
CA THR A 321 -26.53 1.05 2.01
C THR A 321 -26.09 0.05 3.09
N THR A 322 -24.82 0.10 3.50
CA THR A 322 -24.27 -0.74 4.57
C THR A 322 -24.58 -0.15 5.96
N ARG A 323 -24.26 -0.90 7.02
CA ARG A 323 -24.39 -0.42 8.42
C ARG A 323 -23.57 0.82 8.70
N SER A 324 -22.40 0.95 8.07
CA SER A 324 -21.53 2.12 8.22
C SER A 324 -21.96 3.30 7.32
N GLY A 325 -23.13 3.26 6.66
CA GLY A 325 -23.61 4.33 5.80
C GLY A 325 -22.93 4.43 4.44
N ARG A 326 -22.17 3.41 4.04
CA ARG A 326 -21.51 3.35 2.72
C ARG A 326 -22.41 2.72 1.69
N VAL A 327 -22.13 2.98 0.42
CA VAL A 327 -22.78 2.27 -0.69
C VAL A 327 -22.45 0.79 -0.60
N GLY A 328 -23.46 -0.02 -0.37
CA GLY A 328 -23.36 -1.48 -0.35
C GLY A 328 -23.65 -2.11 -1.72
N GLU A 329 -24.43 -1.42 -2.55
CA GLU A 329 -24.71 -1.79 -3.93
C GLU A 329 -25.08 -0.54 -4.74
N LEU A 330 -24.48 -0.39 -5.91
CA LEU A 330 -24.81 0.62 -6.91
C LEU A 330 -25.52 -0.05 -8.06
N ARG A 331 -26.70 0.49 -8.47
CA ARG A 331 -27.43 0.06 -9.64
C ARG A 331 -27.22 1.05 -10.78
N ILE A 332 -26.82 0.57 -11.95
CA ILE A 332 -26.70 1.35 -13.18
C ILE A 332 -27.75 0.82 -14.16
N VAL A 333 -28.68 1.68 -14.57
CA VAL A 333 -29.80 1.35 -15.44
C VAL A 333 -29.51 1.82 -16.85
N PHE A 334 -29.74 0.96 -17.81
CA PHE A 334 -29.61 1.23 -19.24
C PHE A 334 -31.01 1.19 -19.90
N GLU A 335 -31.07 1.56 -21.17
CA GLU A 335 -32.31 1.40 -21.96
C GLU A 335 -32.84 -0.05 -21.96
N ARG A 336 -31.90 -1.02 -21.87
CA ARG A 336 -32.24 -2.45 -21.85
C ARG A 336 -31.50 -3.10 -20.67
N GLY A 337 -32.21 -3.19 -19.54
CA GLY A 337 -31.71 -3.86 -18.34
C GLY A 337 -30.92 -2.97 -17.40
N ASP A 338 -30.37 -3.58 -16.37
CA ASP A 338 -29.55 -2.93 -15.35
C ASP A 338 -28.41 -3.83 -14.88
N ILE A 339 -27.42 -3.20 -14.27
CA ILE A 339 -26.28 -3.87 -13.65
C ILE A 339 -26.21 -3.46 -12.19
N ARG A 340 -25.87 -4.40 -11.33
CA ARG A 340 -25.63 -4.18 -9.91
C ARG A 340 -24.16 -4.35 -9.59
N ILE A 341 -23.54 -3.30 -9.03
CA ILE A 341 -22.14 -3.24 -8.66
C ILE A 341 -22.02 -3.37 -7.15
N PRO A 342 -21.36 -4.40 -6.61
CA PRO A 342 -21.11 -4.54 -5.18
C PRO A 342 -20.33 -3.35 -4.62
N GLY A 343 -20.56 -3.00 -3.36
CA GLY A 343 -19.87 -1.88 -2.67
C GLY A 343 -18.35 -1.97 -2.72
N SER A 344 -17.76 -3.17 -2.70
CA SER A 344 -16.33 -3.42 -2.88
C SER A 344 -15.76 -2.88 -4.19
N ASP A 345 -16.56 -2.84 -5.26
CA ASP A 345 -16.12 -2.50 -6.62
C ASP A 345 -16.52 -1.09 -7.04
N VAL A 346 -17.44 -0.46 -6.31
CA VAL A 346 -17.99 0.86 -6.65
C VAL A 346 -16.91 1.90 -6.91
N ARG A 347 -15.85 1.92 -6.09
CA ARG A 347 -14.74 2.87 -6.24
C ARG A 347 -13.93 2.66 -7.51
N ALA A 348 -13.80 1.41 -7.94
CA ALA A 348 -13.06 1.03 -9.15
C ALA A 348 -13.91 1.19 -10.42
N VAL A 349 -15.24 1.12 -10.30
CA VAL A 349 -16.18 1.26 -11.41
C VAL A 349 -16.54 2.72 -11.64
N LEU A 350 -16.99 3.45 -10.63
CA LEU A 350 -17.37 4.87 -10.73
C LEU A 350 -16.15 5.78 -10.50
N ARG A 351 -15.20 5.76 -11.43
CA ARG A 351 -13.98 6.56 -11.35
C ARG A 351 -14.25 8.03 -11.67
N PRO A 352 -13.58 8.97 -11.00
CA PRO A 352 -13.60 10.40 -11.40
C PRO A 352 -12.93 10.65 -12.75
N ASP A 353 -11.89 9.87 -13.05
CA ASP A 353 -11.14 9.87 -14.32
C ASP A 353 -10.48 8.50 -14.57
N ALA A 354 -9.73 8.38 -15.67
CA ALA A 354 -9.13 7.11 -16.08
C ALA A 354 -8.12 6.55 -15.07
N ASP A 355 -7.40 7.43 -14.39
CA ASP A 355 -6.22 7.08 -13.56
C ASP A 355 -6.49 7.09 -12.06
N ARG A 356 -7.64 7.58 -11.64
CA ARG A 356 -7.98 7.77 -10.23
C ARG A 356 -9.25 7.01 -9.85
N ILE A 357 -9.20 6.20 -8.80
CA ILE A 357 -10.38 5.56 -8.22
C ILE A 357 -11.16 6.57 -7.37
N LEU A 358 -12.45 6.33 -7.14
CA LEU A 358 -13.28 7.17 -6.27
C LEU A 358 -12.71 7.19 -4.85
N SER A 359 -12.78 8.36 -4.19
CA SER A 359 -12.15 8.57 -2.88
C SER A 359 -12.61 7.57 -1.83
N SER A 360 -13.91 7.32 -1.74
CA SER A 360 -14.51 6.33 -0.81
C SER A 360 -15.81 5.78 -1.38
N ALA A 361 -16.38 4.77 -0.74
CA ALA A 361 -17.73 4.28 -1.01
C ALA A 361 -18.80 4.98 -0.13
N ALA A 362 -18.43 6.01 0.64
CA ALA A 362 -19.36 6.78 1.47
C ALA A 362 -19.82 8.03 0.70
N PHE A 363 -20.90 7.94 -0.05
CA PHE A 363 -21.44 9.04 -0.85
C PHE A 363 -22.93 8.91 -1.12
N GLN A 364 -23.52 10.03 -1.52
CA GLN A 364 -24.86 10.15 -2.08
C GLN A 364 -24.77 10.59 -3.54
N LEU A 365 -25.79 10.26 -4.33
CA LEU A 365 -25.87 10.59 -5.75
C LEU A 365 -27.00 11.57 -6.02
N VAL A 366 -26.74 12.47 -6.96
CA VAL A 366 -27.77 13.30 -7.60
C VAL A 366 -27.65 13.09 -9.10
N VAL A 367 -28.75 12.66 -9.73
CA VAL A 367 -28.85 12.40 -11.17
C VAL A 367 -29.70 13.51 -11.81
N THR A 368 -29.20 14.13 -12.85
CA THR A 368 -29.96 15.00 -13.75
C THR A 368 -30.17 14.27 -15.06
N LYS A 369 -31.41 14.23 -15.54
CA LYS A 369 -31.77 13.56 -16.81
C LYS A 369 -32.01 14.59 -17.91
N GLY A 370 -31.56 14.26 -19.11
CA GLY A 370 -31.85 15.02 -20.30
C GLY A 370 -33.27 14.78 -20.82
N ALA A 371 -33.67 15.50 -21.85
CA ALA A 371 -35.02 15.43 -22.46
C ALA A 371 -35.36 14.02 -22.99
N GLY A 372 -34.35 13.23 -23.39
CA GLY A 372 -34.51 11.85 -23.84
C GLY A 372 -34.49 10.81 -22.71
N GLY A 373 -34.48 11.23 -21.44
CA GLY A 373 -34.46 10.36 -20.27
C GLY A 373 -33.09 9.74 -19.94
N GLU A 374 -32.01 10.10 -20.67
CA GLU A 374 -30.65 9.70 -20.39
C GLU A 374 -30.06 10.49 -19.22
N VAL A 375 -29.04 9.94 -18.57
CA VAL A 375 -28.25 10.66 -17.56
C VAL A 375 -27.41 11.72 -18.26
N GLU A 376 -27.81 12.98 -18.12
CA GLU A 376 -27.07 14.14 -18.60
C GLU A 376 -25.94 14.52 -17.64
N ARG A 377 -26.20 14.40 -16.32
CA ARG A 377 -25.25 14.76 -15.26
C ARG A 377 -25.41 13.84 -14.05
N LEU A 378 -24.30 13.35 -13.55
CA LEU A 378 -24.21 12.60 -12.29
C LEU A 378 -23.29 13.34 -11.32
N VAL A 379 -23.74 13.55 -10.10
CA VAL A 379 -22.95 14.15 -9.02
C VAL A 379 -22.90 13.16 -7.86
N ALA A 380 -21.67 12.88 -7.38
CA ALA A 380 -21.44 12.17 -6.14
C ALA A 380 -20.89 13.14 -5.09
N ALA A 381 -21.58 13.30 -3.97
CA ALA A 381 -21.11 14.04 -2.79
C ALA A 381 -20.79 13.02 -1.69
N GLY A 382 -19.53 13.00 -1.24
CA GLY A 382 -19.07 11.95 -0.36
C GLY A 382 -18.17 12.41 0.78
N ALA A 383 -17.79 11.43 1.61
CA ALA A 383 -16.99 11.63 2.80
C ALA A 383 -15.85 10.61 2.90
N GLY A 384 -14.68 11.09 3.31
CA GLY A 384 -13.52 10.25 3.59
C GLY A 384 -12.74 9.78 2.37
N SER A 385 -11.67 9.04 2.62
CA SER A 385 -10.75 8.52 1.61
C SER A 385 -10.16 7.18 2.06
N GLY A 386 -10.23 6.18 1.19
CA GLY A 386 -9.80 4.81 1.43
C GLY A 386 -10.96 3.83 1.56
N HIS A 387 -10.65 2.59 1.93
CA HIS A 387 -11.63 1.51 2.07
C HIS A 387 -12.52 1.62 3.33
N GLY A 388 -12.08 2.38 4.33
CA GLY A 388 -12.85 2.62 5.56
C GLY A 388 -12.65 1.60 6.67
N VAL A 389 -11.97 0.48 6.46
CA VAL A 389 -11.81 -0.61 7.46
C VAL A 389 -10.65 -0.34 8.40
N GLY A 390 -10.84 -0.64 9.70
CA GLY A 390 -9.80 -0.54 10.73
C GLY A 390 -9.46 0.92 11.09
N MET A 391 -8.18 1.25 11.31
CA MET A 391 -7.78 2.56 11.81
C MET A 391 -7.93 3.68 10.77
N CYS A 392 -8.63 4.74 11.12
CA CYS A 392 -8.66 5.99 10.39
C CYS A 392 -7.43 6.82 10.77
N GLN A 393 -6.51 7.07 9.83
CA GLN A 393 -5.27 7.81 10.09
C GLN A 393 -5.56 9.26 10.57
N TRP A 394 -6.44 9.99 9.86
CA TRP A 394 -6.81 11.33 10.29
C TRP A 394 -7.65 11.36 11.57
N GLY A 395 -8.43 10.32 11.82
CA GLY A 395 -9.11 10.15 13.10
C GLY A 395 -8.12 9.88 14.24
N ALA A 396 -7.10 9.06 14.03
CA ALA A 396 -6.02 8.84 14.99
C ALA A 396 -5.28 10.15 15.31
N ILE A 397 -4.99 10.98 14.29
CA ILE A 397 -4.39 12.31 14.46
C ILE A 397 -5.30 13.23 15.30
N GLY A 398 -6.59 13.28 15.00
CA GLY A 398 -7.55 14.07 15.76
C GLY A 398 -7.70 13.62 17.20
N ARG A 399 -7.66 12.31 17.44
CA ARG A 399 -7.68 11.72 18.78
C ARG A 399 -6.42 12.03 19.58
N ALA A 400 -5.25 11.95 18.94
CA ALA A 400 -3.98 12.36 19.57
C ALA A 400 -4.02 13.86 19.95
N ARG A 401 -4.48 14.74 19.07
CA ARG A 401 -4.70 16.17 19.38
C ARG A 401 -5.68 16.40 20.56
N ALA A 402 -6.60 15.48 20.77
CA ALA A 402 -7.52 15.50 21.91
C ALA A 402 -6.94 14.80 23.17
N GLY A 403 -5.63 14.49 23.20
CA GLY A 403 -4.92 13.93 24.35
C GLY A 403 -5.13 12.43 24.53
N GLN A 404 -5.67 11.71 23.53
CA GLN A 404 -5.76 10.24 23.64
C GLN A 404 -4.40 9.63 23.29
N ASP A 405 -3.92 8.73 24.15
CA ASP A 405 -2.70 7.97 23.89
C ASP A 405 -2.89 6.91 22.79
N PHE A 406 -1.80 6.38 22.27
CA PHE A 406 -1.83 5.42 21.16
C PHE A 406 -2.56 4.11 21.53
N ARG A 407 -2.56 3.69 22.82
CA ARG A 407 -3.27 2.49 23.26
C ARG A 407 -4.78 2.70 23.19
N LYS A 408 -5.24 3.87 23.61
CA LYS A 408 -6.65 4.26 23.52
C LYS A 408 -7.10 4.38 22.08
N ILE A 409 -6.25 4.96 21.20
CA ILE A 409 -6.51 5.07 19.76
C ILE A 409 -6.68 3.66 19.17
N LEU A 410 -5.74 2.76 19.41
CA LEU A 410 -5.74 1.39 18.90
C LEU A 410 -6.96 0.59 19.37
N THR A 411 -7.25 0.58 20.68
CA THR A 411 -8.39 -0.15 21.24
C THR A 411 -9.75 0.43 20.81
N THR A 412 -9.77 1.70 20.39
CA THR A 412 -10.97 2.30 19.80
C THR A 412 -11.24 1.75 18.41
N TYR A 413 -10.23 1.76 17.51
CA TYR A 413 -10.40 1.29 16.14
C TYR A 413 -10.39 -0.22 15.97
N PHE A 414 -9.83 -0.95 16.94
CA PHE A 414 -9.78 -2.41 16.98
C PHE A 414 -10.36 -2.91 18.30
N PRO A 415 -11.69 -2.84 18.46
CA PRO A 415 -12.33 -3.19 19.74
C PRO A 415 -12.11 -4.65 20.13
N GLY A 416 -11.84 -4.88 21.41
CA GLY A 416 -11.60 -6.21 21.97
C GLY A 416 -10.20 -6.77 21.73
N THR A 417 -9.32 -6.04 21.08
CA THR A 417 -7.92 -6.45 20.91
C THR A 417 -7.08 -6.09 22.13
N LYS A 418 -5.95 -6.79 22.26
CA LYS A 418 -4.90 -6.51 23.24
C LYS A 418 -3.63 -6.09 22.53
N LEU A 419 -2.85 -5.24 23.19
CA LEU A 419 -1.52 -4.86 22.74
C LEU A 419 -0.51 -5.80 23.41
N GLU A 420 0.14 -6.63 22.63
CA GLU A 420 1.09 -7.63 23.09
C GLU A 420 2.49 -7.37 22.49
N LYS A 421 3.53 -7.81 23.22
CA LYS A 421 4.92 -7.69 22.77
C LYS A 421 5.44 -9.08 22.39
N LEU A 422 5.79 -9.27 21.09
CA LEU A 422 6.18 -10.58 20.55
C LEU A 422 7.69 -10.87 20.68
N TYR A 423 8.56 -9.84 20.69
CA TYR A 423 10.03 -9.97 20.78
C TYR A 423 10.68 -8.79 21.50
#